data_d0d33aec35b6a7de1c2669369d2de4ac
#
_entry.id   d0d33aec35b6a7de1c2669369d2de4ac
#
_cell.length_a   1.000
_cell.length_b   1.000
_cell.length_c   1.000
_cell.angle_alpha   90.00
_cell.angle_beta   90.00
_cell.angle_gamma   90.00
#
_symmetry.space_group_name_H-M   'P 1'
#
loop_
_entity.id
_entity.type
_entity.pdbx_description
1 polymer ?
#
loop_
_entity_poly.entity_id
_entity_poly.type
_entity_poly.pdbx_seq_one_letter_code
_entity_poly.pdbx_strand_id
1 'polypeptide(L)'
;MSATEPRASVSTRGPVLIVGTGLLGTSLGLALRTAGVEVLLSDTSPTSLALARDMGAGALLGKDSPEPQVVVVATPPDVTAEVVVAQLSAHPSAVVTDVASVKERVVTEVRSRAGAQARRFV
;
A
#
# COMPACT_ATOMS: atom_id res chain seq x y z
N MET A 1 13.91 -23.89 -10.44
CA MET A 1 13.84 -23.84 -9.93
C MET A 1 13.73 -23.76 -9.59
N SER A 2 13.56 -23.75 -9.27
CA SER A 2 13.48 -23.56 -8.65
C SER A 2 13.20 -23.22 -8.14
N ALA A 3 13.32 -23.08 -7.94
CA ALA A 3 13.22 -22.51 -7.36
C ALA A 3 12.72 -22.00 -7.08
N THR A 4 12.81 -21.73 -7.41
CA THR A 4 12.29 -21.22 -7.21
C THR A 4 11.46 -21.15 -6.79
N GLU A 5 11.21 -21.34 -6.54
CA GLU A 5 10.41 -21.34 -6.06
C GLU A 5 9.93 -20.75 -5.40
N PRO A 6 10.14 -20.55 -5.13
CA PRO A 6 9.51 -20.07 -4.28
C PRO A 6 9.14 -18.95 -4.11
N ARG A 7 9.66 -18.57 -4.69
CA ARG A 7 9.12 -17.59 -4.62
C ARG A 7 7.85 -17.57 -4.26
N ALA A 8 7.58 -18.33 -4.45
CA ALA A 8 6.33 -18.77 -3.89
C ALA A 8 6.03 -18.16 -2.55
N SER A 9 7.00 -17.55 -1.94
CA SER A 9 6.80 -16.85 -0.68
C SER A 9 5.97 -15.58 -0.85
N VAL A 10 5.80 -15.11 -2.08
CA VAL A 10 5.00 -13.91 -2.35
C VAL A 10 3.56 -14.34 -2.60
N SER A 11 2.63 -13.88 -1.77
CA SER A 11 1.24 -14.30 -1.85
C SER A 11 0.40 -13.46 -2.80
N THR A 12 0.84 -12.29 -3.19
CA THR A 12 0.11 -11.44 -4.12
C THR A 12 0.79 -11.43 -5.48
N ARG A 13 -0.01 -11.40 -6.53
CA ARG A 13 0.48 -11.33 -7.90
C ARG A 13 0.17 -10.01 -8.56
N GLY A 14 -0.90 -9.39 -8.13
CA GLY A 14 -1.29 -8.11 -8.68
C GLY A 14 -0.46 -7.01 -8.09
N PRO A 15 -0.65 -5.77 -8.55
CA PRO A 15 0.14 -4.68 -8.02
C PRO A 15 -0.17 -4.40 -6.57
N VAL A 16 0.85 -3.97 -5.84
CA VAL A 16 0.70 -3.43 -4.51
C VAL A 16 0.79 -1.92 -4.62
N LEU A 17 -0.23 -1.21 -4.17
CA LEU A 17 -0.19 0.25 -4.12
C LEU A 17 0.30 0.67 -2.74
N ILE A 18 1.35 1.48 -2.71
CA ILE A 18 1.84 2.07 -1.47
C ILE A 18 1.40 3.53 -1.44
N VAL A 19 0.63 3.89 -0.42
CA VAL A 19 0.19 5.27 -0.20
C VAL A 19 1.03 5.85 0.92
N GLY A 20 1.87 6.81 0.59
CA GLY A 20 2.85 7.37 1.51
C GLY A 20 4.25 6.87 1.17
N THR A 21 5.08 7.79 0.66
CA THR A 21 6.42 7.47 0.17
C THR A 21 7.51 8.11 1.00
N GLY A 22 7.30 8.14 2.31
CA GLY A 22 8.36 8.47 3.24
C GLY A 22 9.32 7.30 3.36
N LEU A 23 10.06 7.26 4.46
CA LEU A 23 11.09 6.25 4.64
C LEU A 23 10.53 4.82 4.62
N LEU A 24 9.45 4.57 5.37
CA LEU A 24 8.89 3.21 5.46
C LEU A 24 8.25 2.78 4.14
N GLY A 25 7.45 3.66 3.52
CA GLY A 25 6.80 3.32 2.25
C GLY A 25 7.81 3.05 1.15
N THR A 26 8.83 3.88 1.05
CA THR A 26 9.88 3.70 0.06
C THR A 26 10.65 2.41 0.30
N SER A 27 11.00 2.12 1.55
CA SER A 27 11.71 0.89 1.90
C SER A 27 10.89 -0.35 1.57
N LEU A 28 9.60 -0.31 1.86
CA LEU A 28 8.70 -1.41 1.54
C LEU A 28 8.61 -1.62 0.03
N GLY A 29 8.49 -0.54 -0.73
CA GLY A 29 8.45 -0.63 -2.19
C GLY A 29 9.69 -1.29 -2.76
N LEU A 30 10.86 -0.90 -2.25
CA LEU A 30 12.11 -1.50 -2.68
C LEU A 30 12.15 -2.99 -2.37
N ALA A 31 11.71 -3.38 -1.18
CA ALA A 31 11.70 -4.79 -0.78
C ALA A 31 10.74 -5.61 -1.64
N LEU A 32 9.55 -5.08 -1.91
CA LEU A 32 8.57 -5.78 -2.74
C LEU A 32 9.06 -5.93 -4.17
N ARG A 33 9.68 -4.90 -4.73
CA ARG A 33 10.22 -4.99 -6.08
C ARG A 33 11.35 -6.01 -6.16
N THR A 34 12.17 -6.10 -5.14
CA THR A 34 13.21 -7.14 -5.08
C THR A 34 12.58 -8.53 -5.10
N ALA A 35 11.40 -8.68 -4.49
CA ALA A 35 10.67 -9.94 -4.50
C ALA A 35 9.88 -10.20 -5.78
N GLY A 36 9.96 -9.30 -6.76
CA GLY A 36 9.28 -9.49 -8.04
C GLY A 36 7.85 -8.99 -8.07
N VAL A 37 7.44 -8.21 -7.09
CA VAL A 37 6.08 -7.67 -7.01
C VAL A 37 6.02 -6.32 -7.73
N GLU A 38 4.99 -6.12 -8.53
CA GLU A 38 4.74 -4.83 -9.15
C GLU A 38 4.24 -3.85 -8.09
N VAL A 39 4.86 -2.68 -8.01
CA VAL A 39 4.55 -1.67 -7.00
C VAL A 39 4.13 -0.37 -7.66
N LEU A 40 3.01 0.17 -7.21
CA LEU A 40 2.53 1.50 -7.57
C LEU A 40 2.70 2.41 -6.36
N LEU A 41 2.98 3.69 -6.61
CA LEU A 41 3.26 4.66 -5.55
C LEU A 41 2.30 5.83 -5.63
N SER A 42 1.84 6.31 -4.48
CA SER A 42 1.02 7.50 -4.37
C SER A 42 1.41 8.28 -3.11
N ASP A 43 1.41 9.61 -3.21
CA ASP A 43 1.72 10.48 -2.08
C ASP A 43 1.16 11.86 -2.38
N THR A 44 0.80 12.60 -1.34
CA THR A 44 0.38 13.98 -1.50
C THR A 44 1.57 14.92 -1.70
N SER A 45 2.79 14.47 -1.39
CA SER A 45 4.02 15.23 -1.61
C SER A 45 4.64 14.82 -2.94
N PRO A 46 4.62 15.69 -3.96
CA PRO A 46 5.26 15.36 -5.24
C PRO A 46 6.76 15.13 -5.12
N THR A 47 7.41 15.81 -4.21
CA THR A 47 8.85 15.63 -3.99
C THR A 47 9.18 14.26 -3.44
N SER A 48 8.46 13.82 -2.40
CA SER A 48 8.66 12.49 -1.82
C SER A 48 8.34 11.40 -2.85
N LEU A 49 7.28 11.60 -3.60
CA LEU A 49 6.85 10.65 -4.61
C LEU A 49 7.89 10.48 -5.71
N ALA A 50 8.42 11.58 -6.22
CA ALA A 50 9.43 11.54 -7.27
C ALA A 50 10.72 10.89 -6.77
N LEU A 51 11.11 11.18 -5.55
CA LEU A 51 12.31 10.60 -4.97
C LEU A 51 12.17 9.08 -4.82
N ALA A 52 11.03 8.62 -4.33
CA ALA A 52 10.79 7.18 -4.18
C ALA A 52 10.82 6.47 -5.54
N ARG A 53 10.18 7.08 -6.56
CA ARG A 53 10.23 6.54 -7.90
C ARG A 53 11.67 6.45 -8.41
N ASP A 54 12.43 7.51 -8.25
CA ASP A 54 13.80 7.57 -8.75
C ASP A 54 14.71 6.56 -8.04
N MET A 55 14.39 6.22 -6.80
CA MET A 55 15.12 5.19 -6.06
C MET A 55 14.73 3.78 -6.50
N GLY A 56 13.69 3.63 -7.29
CA GLY A 56 13.26 2.33 -7.79
C GLY A 56 12.21 1.64 -6.93
N ALA A 57 11.53 2.38 -6.05
CA ALA A 57 10.54 1.78 -5.16
C ALA A 57 9.26 1.36 -5.87
N GLY A 58 8.98 1.94 -7.04
CA GLY A 58 7.79 1.60 -7.80
C GLY A 58 7.52 2.61 -8.89
N ALA A 59 6.42 2.42 -9.60
CA ALA A 59 5.94 3.34 -10.61
C ALA A 59 4.87 4.25 -10.03
N LEU A 60 4.72 5.43 -10.60
CA LEU A 60 3.68 6.36 -10.14
C LEU A 60 2.30 5.83 -10.49
N LEU A 61 1.37 5.91 -9.55
CA LEU A 61 -0.01 5.58 -9.80
C LEU A 61 -0.59 6.59 -10.80
N GLY A 62 -1.18 6.09 -11.87
CA GLY A 62 -1.83 6.91 -12.88
C GLY A 62 -3.16 6.29 -13.27
N LYS A 63 -3.91 6.98 -14.11
CA LYS A 63 -5.24 6.49 -14.46
C LYS A 63 -5.23 5.22 -15.31
N ASP A 64 -4.11 4.95 -15.96
CA ASP A 64 -3.96 3.72 -16.75
C ASP A 64 -3.26 2.61 -15.99
N SER A 65 -2.99 2.81 -14.71
CA SER A 65 -2.38 1.78 -13.88
C SER A 65 -3.35 0.64 -13.65
N PRO A 66 -2.84 -0.60 -13.54
CA PRO A 66 -3.72 -1.71 -13.16
C PRO A 66 -4.26 -1.54 -11.74
N GLU A 67 -5.42 -2.13 -11.48
CA GLU A 67 -6.01 -2.08 -10.14
C GLU A 67 -5.14 -2.84 -9.14
N PRO A 68 -4.85 -2.26 -7.99
CA PRO A 68 -4.07 -2.97 -6.99
C PRO A 68 -4.87 -4.07 -6.32
N GLN A 69 -4.20 -5.15 -5.97
CA GLN A 69 -4.79 -6.21 -5.14
C GLN A 69 -4.62 -5.91 -3.66
N VAL A 70 -3.55 -5.21 -3.32
CA VAL A 70 -3.24 -4.83 -1.94
C VAL A 70 -2.87 -3.36 -1.93
N VAL A 71 -3.40 -2.64 -0.96
CA VAL A 71 -3.03 -1.24 -0.71
C VAL A 71 -2.37 -1.18 0.67
N VAL A 72 -1.17 -0.64 0.72
CA VAL A 72 -0.44 -0.46 1.99
C VAL A 72 -0.39 1.05 2.29
N VAL A 73 -0.97 1.43 3.42
CA VAL A 73 -0.98 2.81 3.86
C VAL A 73 0.21 3.04 4.79
N ALA A 74 1.15 3.87 4.35
CA ALA A 74 2.38 4.18 5.06
C ALA A 74 2.47 5.69 5.32
N THR A 75 1.35 6.28 5.70
CA THR A 75 1.23 7.70 5.99
C THR A 75 1.53 7.99 7.46
N PRO A 76 1.71 9.27 7.84
CA PRO A 76 1.84 9.61 9.26
C PRO A 76 0.64 9.11 10.07
N PRO A 77 0.84 8.73 11.34
CA PRO A 77 -0.20 8.06 12.12
C PRO A 77 -1.50 8.87 12.28
N ASP A 78 -1.39 10.18 12.30
CA ASP A 78 -2.55 11.06 12.52
C ASP A 78 -3.52 11.07 11.35
N VAL A 79 -3.10 10.62 10.16
CA VAL A 79 -3.99 10.59 8.99
C VAL A 79 -4.22 9.17 8.47
N THR A 80 -3.64 8.16 9.12
CA THR A 80 -3.70 6.79 8.61
C THR A 80 -5.13 6.28 8.46
N ALA A 81 -5.97 6.44 9.47
CA ALA A 81 -7.34 5.94 9.40
C ALA A 81 -8.13 6.60 8.28
N GLU A 82 -7.98 7.89 8.12
CA GLU A 82 -8.65 8.64 7.06
C GLU A 82 -8.22 8.13 5.69
N VAL A 83 -6.92 7.90 5.51
CA VAL A 83 -6.39 7.40 4.25
C VAL A 83 -6.87 5.97 3.99
N VAL A 84 -6.87 5.11 5.01
CA VAL A 84 -7.39 3.74 4.87
C VAL A 84 -8.82 3.75 4.38
N VAL A 85 -9.68 4.58 4.98
CA VAL A 85 -11.09 4.68 4.57
C VAL A 85 -11.19 5.12 3.11
N ALA A 86 -10.41 6.11 2.71
CA ALA A 86 -10.40 6.58 1.33
C ALA A 86 -9.96 5.49 0.36
N GLN A 87 -8.96 4.70 0.72
CA GLN A 87 -8.47 3.63 -0.14
C GLN A 87 -9.46 2.47 -0.23
N LEU A 88 -10.17 2.17 0.84
CA LEU A 88 -11.22 1.15 0.81
C LEU A 88 -12.30 1.51 -0.20
N SER A 89 -12.66 2.79 -0.28
CA SER A 89 -13.64 3.25 -1.27
C SER A 89 -13.07 3.29 -2.67
N ALA A 90 -11.83 3.75 -2.83
CA ALA A 90 -11.21 3.91 -4.14
C ALA A 90 -10.91 2.58 -4.81
N HIS A 91 -10.65 1.54 -4.04
CA HIS A 91 -10.26 0.22 -4.56
C HIS A 91 -11.11 -0.87 -3.93
N PRO A 92 -12.38 -1.03 -4.40
CA PRO A 92 -13.34 -1.93 -3.73
C PRO A 92 -12.93 -3.39 -3.68
N SER A 93 -12.03 -3.82 -4.55
CA SER A 93 -11.59 -5.22 -4.59
C SER A 93 -10.28 -5.46 -3.85
N ALA A 94 -9.65 -4.42 -3.34
CA ALA A 94 -8.34 -4.56 -2.72
C ALA A 94 -8.44 -4.86 -1.24
N VAL A 95 -7.45 -5.57 -0.73
CA VAL A 95 -7.19 -5.65 0.70
C VAL A 95 -6.36 -4.43 1.08
N VAL A 96 -6.72 -3.76 2.16
CA VAL A 96 -6.02 -2.57 2.62
C VAL A 96 -5.36 -2.89 3.96
N THR A 97 -4.10 -2.53 4.09
CA THR A 97 -3.37 -2.67 5.34
C THR A 97 -2.57 -1.40 5.62
N ASP A 98 -1.99 -1.31 6.79
CA ASP A 98 -1.18 -0.16 7.16
C ASP A 98 0.07 -0.60 7.93
N VAL A 99 0.97 0.34 8.13
CA VAL A 99 2.20 0.09 8.90
C VAL A 99 2.24 0.91 10.19
N ALA A 100 1.08 1.39 10.63
CA ALA A 100 1.01 2.19 11.85
C ALA A 100 1.39 1.38 13.08
N SER A 101 2.07 2.03 14.02
CA SER A 101 2.48 1.37 15.25
C SER A 101 1.34 1.24 16.27
N VAL A 102 0.22 1.95 16.07
CA VAL A 102 -0.93 1.94 16.98
C VAL A 102 -2.13 1.37 16.23
N LYS A 103 -2.05 0.08 15.91
CA LYS A 103 -3.02 -0.60 15.06
C LYS A 103 -4.43 -0.57 15.61
N GLU A 104 -4.58 -0.77 16.91
CA GLU A 104 -5.90 -0.85 17.53
C GLU A 104 -6.71 0.43 17.33
N ARG A 105 -6.06 1.58 17.48
CA ARG A 105 -6.73 2.85 17.31
C ARG A 105 -7.17 3.01 15.85
N VAL A 106 -6.30 2.64 14.91
CA VAL A 106 -6.62 2.75 13.50
C VAL A 106 -7.79 1.85 13.15
N VAL A 107 -7.80 0.61 13.63
CA VAL A 107 -8.88 -0.34 13.37
C VAL A 107 -10.22 0.20 13.90
N THR A 108 -10.23 0.73 15.11
CA THR A 108 -11.45 1.28 15.70
C THR A 108 -12.00 2.40 14.85
N GLU A 109 -11.14 3.33 14.44
CA GLU A 109 -11.56 4.47 13.65
C GLU A 109 -12.04 4.07 12.26
N VAL A 110 -11.35 3.12 11.63
CA VAL A 110 -11.75 2.62 10.31
C VAL A 110 -13.11 1.94 10.39
N ARG A 111 -13.35 1.12 11.39
CA ARG A 111 -14.64 0.46 11.57
C ARG A 111 -15.77 1.47 11.72
N SER A 112 -15.51 2.52 12.46
CA SER A 112 -16.51 3.55 12.69
C SER A 112 -16.87 4.29 11.41
N ARG A 113 -15.90 4.54 10.53
CA ARG A 113 -16.10 5.35 9.33
C ARG A 113 -16.51 4.54 8.10
N ALA A 114 -15.95 3.33 7.96
CA ALA A 114 -16.10 2.56 6.73
C ALA A 114 -17.20 1.50 6.79
N GLY A 115 -17.68 1.15 7.99
CA GLY A 115 -18.72 0.15 8.13
C GLY A 115 -18.31 -1.20 7.55
N ALA A 116 -19.15 -1.74 6.66
CA ALA A 116 -18.92 -3.06 6.10
C ALA A 116 -17.62 -3.17 5.29
N GLN A 117 -17.13 -2.06 4.74
CA GLN A 117 -15.88 -2.09 3.97
C GLN A 117 -14.67 -2.35 4.86
N ALA A 118 -14.79 -2.12 6.17
CA ALA A 118 -13.69 -2.30 7.10
C ALA A 118 -13.17 -3.73 7.15
N ARG A 119 -13.98 -4.71 6.74
CA ARG A 119 -13.54 -6.11 6.75
C ARG A 119 -12.38 -6.38 5.78
N ARG A 120 -12.16 -5.50 4.80
CA ARG A 120 -11.02 -5.61 3.88
C ARG A 120 -9.76 -4.95 4.43
N PHE A 121 -9.86 -4.33 5.59
CA PHE A 121 -8.71 -3.74 6.28
C PHE A 121 -8.15 -4.77 7.25
N VAL A 122 -6.87 -5.09 7.06
CA VAL A 122 -6.17 -6.07 7.91
C VAL A 122 -4.96 -5.49 8.58
#